data_c2ca339f90e1c5f1f4883d9d0f41d5ac
#
_entry.id   c2ca339f90e1c5f1f4883d9d0f41d5ac
#
_cell.length_a   1.000
_cell.length_b   1.000
_cell.length_c   1.000
_cell.angle_alpha   90.00
_cell.angle_beta   90.00
_cell.angle_gamma   90.00
#
_symmetry.space_group_name_H-M   'P 1'
#
loop_
_entity.id
_entity.type
_entity.pdbx_description
1 polymer ?
#
loop_
_entity_poly.entity_id
_entity_poly.type
_entity_poly.pdbx_seq_one_letter_code
_entity_poly.pdbx_strand_id
1 'polypeptide(L)'
;RSTLFPYTTLFRSTNLVTVPEALELFRSQKFKTELIADMPGDEKITVYCTGHDFVDLCRGPHVSNSQELMNTAFQIKSASGSYWKGDENREQLQRIYVYAYPDRQQLKEHLKLVQEAMERDHKKLGPALDLFMFRPSAPGMPYWLPQGWKVFNQLLDYWRDVHEAHGYQEMSGPIISSSDLWETSGHWDHYVDNMFVIPPAHEGEKTYALKPMNCPNAILAYKRDIRSYKDLPLRFSQVDVIHRKEKSGELNGLFRVQMFRQDDAHIFLAENQVADEIGDIMNIATELYNTFGLTYRVELSTRPDDFMGDIETWNKAEADLKDILDNTFGEGNYEINEGDGAFYGPKIDLQMTDAIGREWQMGTIQLDFQLPLNFDLKYTDADGSQQRPVMIHRAMFGSMERFIGILIENFKGAFPFWLAPTQVAVVPIRQEHSEYGKYVESMLRANRIRCEAAYEDANMKEKIKKYKTMKVPYIIVVGAKEAEGKTVSINIRGTNKQLHNIPLDEFLDICDELRENRSLQLTEEA
;
A
#
# COMPACT_ATOMS: atom_id res chain seq x y z
N ARG A 1 -24.75 -5.26 31.04
CA ARG A 1 -23.55 -5.16 31.92
C ARG A 1 -23.39 -6.49 32.59
N SER A 2 -22.81 -7.49 31.97
CA SER A 2 -22.42 -8.72 32.65
C SER A 2 -21.10 -8.46 33.35
N THR A 3 -21.06 -8.60 34.63
CA THR A 3 -19.86 -8.78 35.44
C THR A 3 -19.25 -10.13 35.04
N LEU A 4 -18.36 -10.11 34.03
CA LEU A 4 -17.69 -11.30 33.51
C LEU A 4 -16.59 -11.85 34.44
N PHE A 5 -16.36 -11.19 35.59
CA PHE A 5 -15.47 -11.67 36.63
C PHE A 5 -16.30 -11.95 37.89
N PRO A 6 -16.32 -13.19 38.39
CA PRO A 6 -16.92 -13.49 39.68
C PRO A 6 -16.16 -12.70 40.75
N TYR A 7 -16.89 -12.24 41.77
CA TYR A 7 -16.33 -11.57 42.96
C TYR A 7 -15.38 -12.48 43.76
N THR A 8 -15.30 -13.75 43.39
CA THR A 8 -14.42 -14.75 44.01
C THR A 8 -13.14 -14.90 43.15
N THR A 9 -11.99 -14.90 43.82
CA THR A 9 -10.70 -15.19 43.18
C THR A 9 -10.68 -16.65 42.72
N LEU A 10 -10.51 -16.87 41.42
CA LEU A 10 -10.31 -18.20 40.83
C LEU A 10 -8.83 -18.42 40.64
N PHE A 11 -8.27 -19.39 41.33
CA PHE A 11 -6.89 -19.80 41.17
C PHE A 11 -6.76 -20.65 39.90
N ARG A 12 -5.60 -20.52 39.24
CA ARG A 12 -5.25 -21.29 38.08
C ARG A 12 -4.08 -22.23 38.41
N SER A 13 -4.23 -23.50 38.09
CA SER A 13 -3.19 -24.51 38.25
C SER A 13 -2.77 -25.05 36.88
N THR A 14 -1.55 -25.50 36.81
CA THR A 14 -0.93 -26.04 35.60
C THR A 14 -0.48 -27.45 35.87
N ASN A 15 -0.86 -28.39 34.99
CA ASN A 15 -0.43 -29.78 35.04
C ASN A 15 0.20 -30.18 33.71
N LEU A 16 1.28 -30.96 33.77
CA LEU A 16 1.85 -31.62 32.60
C LEU A 16 1.29 -33.04 32.54
N VAL A 17 0.67 -33.39 31.44
CA VAL A 17 0.08 -34.70 31.19
C VAL A 17 0.67 -35.33 29.93
N THR A 18 0.61 -36.64 29.82
CA THR A 18 0.96 -37.38 28.62
C THR A 18 -0.18 -37.31 27.60
N VAL A 19 0.11 -37.63 26.35
CA VAL A 19 -0.91 -37.73 25.28
C VAL A 19 -2.07 -38.65 25.65
N PRO A 20 -1.85 -39.88 26.17
CA PRO A 20 -2.96 -40.76 26.63
C PRO A 20 -3.81 -40.16 27.74
N GLU A 21 -3.20 -39.52 28.73
CA GLU A 21 -3.91 -38.86 29.83
C GLU A 21 -4.74 -37.67 29.32
N ALA A 22 -4.22 -36.88 28.41
CA ALA A 22 -4.94 -35.79 27.77
C ALA A 22 -6.14 -36.26 26.94
N LEU A 23 -5.97 -37.35 26.17
CA LEU A 23 -7.07 -37.94 25.41
C LEU A 23 -8.21 -38.40 26.31
N GLU A 24 -7.92 -39.04 27.48
CA GLU A 24 -8.95 -39.44 28.45
C GLU A 24 -9.61 -38.22 29.09
N LEU A 25 -8.83 -37.20 29.47
CA LEU A 25 -9.34 -35.97 30.09
C LEU A 25 -10.33 -35.24 29.17
N PHE A 26 -10.03 -35.17 27.87
CA PHE A 26 -10.81 -34.45 26.86
C PHE A 26 -11.70 -35.36 26.00
N ARG A 27 -11.94 -36.62 26.38
CA ARG A 27 -12.68 -37.62 25.59
C ARG A 27 -14.06 -37.16 25.07
N SER A 28 -14.73 -36.25 25.82
CA SER A 28 -16.02 -35.69 25.43
C SER A 28 -15.92 -34.49 24.48
N GLN A 29 -14.71 -34.03 24.13
CA GLN A 29 -14.47 -32.82 23.37
C GLN A 29 -13.79 -33.16 22.01
N LYS A 30 -14.61 -33.49 21.02
CA LYS A 30 -14.20 -33.94 19.67
C LYS A 30 -12.99 -33.18 19.11
N PHE A 31 -13.03 -31.88 19.10
CA PHE A 31 -11.98 -31.04 18.46
C PHE A 31 -10.67 -31.05 19.27
N LYS A 32 -10.75 -31.15 20.59
CA LYS A 32 -9.56 -31.27 21.44
C LYS A 32 -8.91 -32.63 21.32
N THR A 33 -9.67 -33.71 21.30
CA THR A 33 -9.13 -35.06 21.09
C THR A 33 -8.49 -35.19 19.73
N GLU A 34 -9.03 -34.55 18.69
CA GLU A 34 -8.42 -34.52 17.36
C GLU A 34 -7.10 -33.74 17.35
N LEU A 35 -7.02 -32.58 18.01
CA LEU A 35 -5.75 -31.82 18.14
C LEU A 35 -4.69 -32.61 18.91
N ILE A 36 -5.08 -33.27 19.98
CA ILE A 36 -4.16 -34.08 20.80
C ILE A 36 -3.63 -35.28 20.00
N ALA A 37 -4.47 -35.92 19.18
CA ALA A 37 -4.08 -37.07 18.35
C ALA A 37 -3.05 -36.72 17.28
N ASP A 38 -3.00 -35.45 16.85
CA ASP A 38 -2.02 -34.94 15.86
C ASP A 38 -0.65 -34.61 16.51
N MET A 39 -0.55 -34.61 17.86
CA MET A 39 0.70 -34.30 18.56
C MET A 39 1.64 -35.51 18.60
N PRO A 40 2.97 -35.31 18.61
CA PRO A 40 3.91 -36.40 18.81
C PRO A 40 3.63 -37.17 20.09
N GLY A 41 3.70 -38.52 20.05
CA GLY A 41 3.27 -39.37 21.17
C GLY A 41 4.10 -39.23 22.44
N ASP A 42 5.27 -38.64 22.38
CA ASP A 42 6.19 -38.36 23.48
C ASP A 42 6.10 -36.90 24.00
N GLU A 43 5.26 -36.07 23.38
CA GLU A 43 5.06 -34.67 23.79
C GLU A 43 4.35 -34.60 25.13
N LYS A 44 4.83 -33.73 26.04
CA LYS A 44 4.16 -33.41 27.28
C LYS A 44 3.21 -32.22 27.04
N ILE A 45 1.95 -32.47 27.30
CA ILE A 45 0.86 -31.51 27.09
C ILE A 45 0.61 -30.72 28.35
N THR A 46 0.59 -29.41 28.28
CA THR A 46 0.24 -28.53 29.38
C THR A 46 -1.27 -28.33 29.45
N VAL A 47 -1.85 -28.61 30.60
CA VAL A 47 -3.27 -28.44 30.91
C VAL A 47 -3.42 -27.41 31.98
N TYR A 48 -4.28 -26.42 31.75
CA TYR A 48 -4.62 -25.37 32.70
C TYR A 48 -6.02 -25.60 33.31
N CYS A 49 -6.09 -25.57 34.61
CA CYS A 49 -7.36 -25.61 35.35
C CYS A 49 -7.63 -24.22 35.95
N THR A 50 -8.83 -23.69 35.74
CA THR A 50 -9.26 -22.42 36.34
C THR A 50 -10.45 -22.69 37.28
N GLY A 51 -10.26 -22.51 38.58
CA GLY A 51 -11.22 -22.95 39.58
C GLY A 51 -11.35 -24.49 39.59
N HIS A 52 -12.56 -24.98 39.78
CA HIS A 52 -12.85 -26.42 39.87
C HIS A 52 -13.42 -27.00 38.56
N ASP A 53 -14.01 -26.15 37.70
CA ASP A 53 -14.90 -26.63 36.64
C ASP A 53 -14.35 -26.39 35.24
N PHE A 54 -13.33 -25.54 35.06
CA PHE A 54 -12.80 -25.22 33.76
C PHE A 54 -11.39 -25.78 33.54
N VAL A 55 -11.27 -26.67 32.54
CA VAL A 55 -10.01 -27.32 32.16
C VAL A 55 -9.79 -27.14 30.67
N ASP A 56 -8.59 -26.69 30.28
CA ASP A 56 -8.24 -26.52 28.86
C ASP A 56 -6.77 -26.79 28.57
N LEU A 57 -6.49 -27.10 27.29
CA LEU A 57 -5.14 -27.19 26.72
C LEU A 57 -4.61 -25.78 26.47
N CYS A 58 -3.39 -25.49 26.91
CA CYS A 58 -2.72 -24.26 26.54
C CYS A 58 -1.20 -24.35 26.79
N ARG A 59 -0.41 -23.71 25.95
CA ARG A 59 1.04 -23.61 26.16
C ARG A 59 1.42 -22.55 27.20
N GLY A 60 0.47 -21.68 27.58
CA GLY A 60 0.75 -20.56 28.49
C GLY A 60 1.61 -19.47 27.86
N PRO A 61 2.17 -18.53 28.67
CA PRO A 61 1.89 -18.38 30.10
C PRO A 61 0.50 -17.83 30.40
N HIS A 62 0.05 -18.00 31.62
CA HIS A 62 -1.20 -17.44 32.13
C HIS A 62 -1.00 -16.81 33.50
N VAL A 63 -1.90 -15.90 33.89
CA VAL A 63 -1.96 -15.36 35.25
C VAL A 63 -2.26 -16.45 36.28
N SER A 64 -1.78 -16.32 37.49
CA SER A 64 -1.96 -17.31 38.56
C SER A 64 -3.38 -17.33 39.12
N ASN A 65 -4.09 -16.23 39.03
CA ASN A 65 -5.47 -16.11 39.49
C ASN A 65 -6.23 -14.99 38.76
N SER A 66 -7.56 -15.01 38.86
CA SER A 66 -8.43 -14.04 38.21
C SER A 66 -8.33 -12.61 38.78
N GLN A 67 -7.80 -12.44 39.99
CA GLN A 67 -7.65 -11.12 40.61
C GLN A 67 -6.62 -10.25 39.88
N GLU A 68 -5.61 -10.85 39.27
CA GLU A 68 -4.63 -10.15 38.48
C GLU A 68 -5.24 -9.48 37.24
N LEU A 69 -6.41 -9.95 36.79
CA LEU A 69 -7.14 -9.41 35.65
C LEU A 69 -8.20 -8.36 36.02
N MET A 70 -8.34 -8.00 37.30
CA MET A 70 -9.42 -7.09 37.74
C MET A 70 -9.35 -5.69 37.12
N ASN A 71 -8.14 -5.22 36.81
CA ASN A 71 -7.94 -3.91 36.18
C ASN A 71 -7.91 -3.98 34.66
N THR A 72 -7.86 -5.18 34.06
CA THR A 72 -7.85 -5.32 32.61
C THR A 72 -9.19 -4.92 32.02
N ALA A 73 -9.13 -4.33 30.84
CA ALA A 73 -10.31 -3.96 30.10
C ALA A 73 -10.38 -4.79 28.81
N PHE A 74 -11.58 -5.29 28.50
CA PHE A 74 -11.79 -6.02 27.26
C PHE A 74 -13.13 -5.68 26.63
N GLN A 75 -13.22 -5.86 25.32
CA GLN A 75 -14.42 -5.68 24.53
C GLN A 75 -14.46 -6.71 23.40
N ILE A 76 -15.61 -7.36 23.22
CA ILE A 76 -15.82 -8.23 22.05
C ILE A 76 -15.77 -7.35 20.79
N LYS A 77 -14.87 -7.70 19.88
CA LYS A 77 -14.72 -7.03 18.58
C LYS A 77 -15.75 -7.56 17.59
N SER A 78 -15.79 -8.88 17.43
CA SER A 78 -16.69 -9.55 16.47
C SER A 78 -16.80 -11.04 16.78
N ALA A 79 -17.81 -11.67 16.20
CA ALA A 79 -17.92 -13.12 16.10
C ALA A 79 -18.10 -13.46 14.60
N SER A 80 -17.38 -14.46 14.11
CA SER A 80 -17.45 -14.92 12.73
C SER A 80 -17.41 -16.44 12.64
N GLY A 81 -17.90 -17.01 11.55
CA GLY A 81 -17.69 -18.42 11.24
C GLY A 81 -16.20 -18.69 10.96
N SER A 82 -15.74 -19.87 11.31
CA SER A 82 -14.40 -20.37 11.00
C SER A 82 -14.46 -21.88 10.81
N TYR A 83 -14.02 -22.38 9.68
CA TYR A 83 -13.95 -23.81 9.46
C TYR A 83 -12.84 -24.45 10.30
N TRP A 84 -13.12 -25.65 10.83
CA TRP A 84 -12.15 -26.41 11.59
C TRP A 84 -10.90 -26.72 10.77
N LYS A 85 -9.72 -26.40 11.28
CA LYS A 85 -8.42 -26.50 10.61
C LYS A 85 -8.34 -25.76 9.24
N GLY A 86 -9.25 -24.82 9.00
CA GLY A 86 -9.27 -24.06 7.75
C GLY A 86 -9.87 -24.80 6.54
N ASP A 87 -10.41 -26.00 6.74
CA ASP A 87 -11.01 -26.82 5.69
C ASP A 87 -12.51 -26.54 5.57
N GLU A 88 -12.94 -25.99 4.44
CA GLU A 88 -14.35 -25.63 4.16
C GLU A 88 -15.32 -26.83 4.14
N ASN A 89 -14.79 -28.06 4.01
CA ASN A 89 -15.55 -29.29 4.07
C ASN A 89 -15.75 -29.80 5.51
N ARG A 90 -15.11 -29.14 6.50
CA ARG A 90 -15.17 -29.50 7.91
C ARG A 90 -16.22 -28.65 8.65
N GLU A 91 -16.38 -28.94 9.93
CA GLU A 91 -17.33 -28.25 10.80
C GLU A 91 -17.05 -26.75 10.89
N GLN A 92 -18.12 -25.97 10.84
CA GLN A 92 -18.06 -24.53 11.04
C GLN A 92 -18.17 -24.22 12.53
N LEU A 93 -17.15 -23.56 13.07
CA LEU A 93 -17.07 -23.08 14.45
C LEU A 93 -17.32 -21.56 14.48
N GLN A 94 -17.58 -21.03 15.66
CA GLN A 94 -17.60 -19.60 15.91
C GLN A 94 -16.25 -19.14 16.45
N ARG A 95 -15.64 -18.14 15.79
CA ARG A 95 -14.44 -17.48 16.24
C ARG A 95 -14.81 -16.11 16.81
N ILE A 96 -14.49 -15.91 18.09
CA ILE A 96 -14.77 -14.65 18.81
C ILE A 96 -13.46 -13.88 18.93
N TYR A 97 -13.44 -12.66 18.39
CA TYR A 97 -12.33 -11.74 18.53
C TYR A 97 -12.59 -10.76 19.65
N VAL A 98 -11.59 -10.52 20.49
CA VAL A 98 -11.69 -9.68 21.68
C VAL A 98 -10.51 -8.71 21.71
N TYR A 99 -10.77 -7.44 21.96
CA TYR A 99 -9.76 -6.49 22.38
C TYR A 99 -9.52 -6.67 23.88
N ALA A 100 -8.26 -6.81 24.30
CA ALA A 100 -7.87 -6.89 25.70
C ALA A 100 -6.68 -5.95 25.96
N TYR A 101 -6.81 -5.11 26.99
CA TYR A 101 -5.82 -4.11 27.36
C TYR A 101 -5.59 -4.12 28.87
N PRO A 102 -4.39 -3.71 29.36
CA PRO A 102 -4.08 -3.66 30.79
C PRO A 102 -5.06 -2.81 31.59
N ASP A 103 -5.62 -1.76 30.98
CA ASP A 103 -6.57 -0.88 31.64
C ASP A 103 -7.63 -0.29 30.67
N ARG A 104 -8.63 0.39 31.26
CA ARG A 104 -9.75 0.98 30.50
C ARG A 104 -9.33 2.17 29.64
N GLN A 105 -8.29 2.91 30.03
CA GLN A 105 -7.85 4.07 29.30
C GLN A 105 -7.21 3.65 27.97
N GLN A 106 -6.31 2.68 28.00
CA GLN A 106 -5.69 2.11 26.80
C GLN A 106 -6.71 1.48 25.86
N LEU A 107 -7.70 0.74 26.40
CA LEU A 107 -8.80 0.22 25.57
C LEU A 107 -9.58 1.36 24.90
N LYS A 108 -9.90 2.44 25.62
CA LYS A 108 -10.63 3.58 25.09
C LYS A 108 -9.83 4.28 23.98
N GLU A 109 -8.54 4.45 24.15
CA GLU A 109 -7.64 5.02 23.14
C GLU A 109 -7.59 4.15 21.90
N HIS A 110 -7.43 2.84 22.07
CA HIS A 110 -7.48 1.90 20.95
C HIS A 110 -8.82 1.95 20.20
N LEU A 111 -9.95 1.95 20.91
CA LEU A 111 -11.26 2.02 20.27
C LEU A 111 -11.48 3.34 19.52
N LYS A 112 -10.88 4.44 19.98
CA LYS A 112 -10.88 5.70 19.25
C LYS A 112 -10.09 5.58 17.94
N LEU A 113 -8.91 4.95 17.96
CA LEU A 113 -8.13 4.69 16.75
C LEU A 113 -8.88 3.78 15.76
N VAL A 114 -9.54 2.73 16.27
CA VAL A 114 -10.37 1.84 15.42
C VAL A 114 -11.52 2.61 14.77
N GLN A 115 -12.20 3.47 15.54
CA GLN A 115 -13.28 4.30 14.99
C GLN A 115 -12.75 5.27 13.92
N GLU A 116 -11.63 5.91 14.19
CA GLU A 116 -10.98 6.80 13.24
C GLU A 116 -10.56 6.06 11.95
N ALA A 117 -10.01 4.84 12.07
CA ALA A 117 -9.70 4.01 10.92
C ALA A 117 -10.94 3.67 10.09
N MET A 118 -12.09 3.38 10.73
CA MET A 118 -13.36 3.10 10.04
C MET A 118 -13.92 4.33 9.31
N GLU A 119 -13.66 5.54 9.81
CA GLU A 119 -14.07 6.79 9.17
C GLU A 119 -13.18 7.15 7.96
N ARG A 120 -11.93 6.69 7.98
CA ARG A 120 -10.95 6.90 6.92
C ARG A 120 -11.00 5.84 5.83
N ASP A 121 -11.66 4.71 6.05
CA ASP A 121 -11.66 3.54 5.17
C ASP A 121 -11.90 3.92 3.69
N HIS A 122 -10.88 3.69 2.85
CA HIS A 122 -10.93 3.99 1.41
C HIS A 122 -12.06 3.26 0.68
N LYS A 123 -12.50 2.10 1.19
CA LYS A 123 -13.63 1.33 0.63
C LYS A 123 -14.97 2.06 0.80
N LYS A 124 -15.06 2.98 1.76
CA LYS A 124 -16.21 3.87 1.96
C LYS A 124 -16.01 5.22 1.28
N LEU A 125 -14.85 5.84 1.51
CA LEU A 125 -14.57 7.18 1.00
C LEU A 125 -14.41 7.21 -0.51
N GLY A 126 -13.77 6.18 -1.10
CA GLY A 126 -13.55 6.11 -2.54
C GLY A 126 -14.84 6.16 -3.35
N PRO A 127 -15.80 5.25 -3.13
CA PRO A 127 -17.11 5.31 -3.78
C PRO A 127 -17.92 6.57 -3.44
N ALA A 128 -17.87 7.05 -2.18
CA ALA A 128 -18.58 8.27 -1.76
C ALA A 128 -18.04 9.55 -2.42
N LEU A 129 -16.77 9.56 -2.83
CA LEU A 129 -16.11 10.65 -3.54
C LEU A 129 -16.01 10.40 -5.05
N ASP A 130 -16.67 9.36 -5.56
CA ASP A 130 -16.69 8.96 -6.98
C ASP A 130 -15.28 8.72 -7.56
N LEU A 131 -14.40 8.07 -6.77
CA LEU A 131 -13.03 7.82 -7.17
C LEU A 131 -12.86 6.48 -7.92
N PHE A 132 -13.44 5.41 -7.41
CA PHE A 132 -13.35 4.08 -8.00
C PHE A 132 -14.53 3.19 -7.61
N MET A 133 -14.68 2.08 -8.34
CA MET A 133 -15.62 1.02 -8.00
C MET A 133 -15.06 -0.36 -8.33
N PHE A 134 -15.63 -1.39 -7.72
CA PHE A 134 -15.40 -2.80 -8.05
C PHE A 134 -16.69 -3.43 -8.60
N ARG A 135 -16.56 -4.41 -9.49
CA ARG A 135 -17.67 -5.16 -10.06
C ARG A 135 -17.41 -6.67 -10.05
N PRO A 136 -18.43 -7.51 -9.88
CA PRO A 136 -18.26 -8.96 -9.91
C PRO A 136 -17.69 -9.52 -11.21
N SER A 137 -17.83 -8.80 -12.32
CA SER A 137 -17.27 -9.17 -13.63
C SER A 137 -15.74 -9.10 -13.68
N ALA A 138 -15.12 -8.37 -12.76
CA ALA A 138 -13.67 -8.22 -12.65
C ALA A 138 -13.28 -8.16 -11.16
N PRO A 139 -13.33 -9.30 -10.46
CA PRO A 139 -13.04 -9.34 -9.02
C PRO A 139 -11.60 -8.90 -8.74
N GLY A 140 -11.42 -8.05 -7.73
CA GLY A 140 -10.10 -7.51 -7.36
C GLY A 140 -9.45 -6.58 -8.42
N MET A 141 -10.21 -6.11 -9.41
CA MET A 141 -9.72 -5.18 -10.44
C MET A 141 -10.51 -3.87 -10.35
N PRO A 142 -9.88 -2.76 -9.95
CA PRO A 142 -10.58 -1.49 -9.76
C PRO A 142 -10.95 -0.83 -11.10
N TYR A 143 -12.17 -0.30 -11.18
CA TYR A 143 -12.56 0.65 -12.21
C TYR A 143 -12.32 2.05 -11.66
N TRP A 144 -11.40 2.78 -12.25
CA TRP A 144 -11.16 4.18 -11.92
C TRP A 144 -12.25 5.05 -12.54
N LEU A 145 -12.98 5.78 -11.72
CA LEU A 145 -13.99 6.75 -12.16
C LEU A 145 -13.32 8.09 -12.52
N PRO A 146 -13.99 9.02 -13.21
CA PRO A 146 -13.37 10.24 -13.69
C PRO A 146 -12.64 11.05 -12.61
N GLN A 147 -13.19 11.12 -11.39
CA GLN A 147 -12.52 11.85 -10.29
C GLN A 147 -11.28 11.10 -9.79
N GLY A 148 -11.36 9.78 -9.61
CA GLY A 148 -10.21 8.98 -9.20
C GLY A 148 -9.11 8.95 -10.25
N TRP A 149 -9.49 8.94 -11.54
CA TRP A 149 -8.51 8.97 -12.63
C TRP A 149 -7.73 10.30 -12.71
N LYS A 150 -8.35 11.42 -12.29
CA LYS A 150 -7.62 12.68 -12.13
C LYS A 150 -6.57 12.60 -11.02
N VAL A 151 -6.93 12.03 -9.85
CA VAL A 151 -5.98 11.81 -8.75
C VAL A 151 -4.83 10.92 -9.21
N PHE A 152 -5.15 9.82 -9.90
CA PHE A 152 -4.18 8.89 -10.43
C PHE A 152 -3.17 9.58 -11.36
N ASN A 153 -3.66 10.35 -12.33
CA ASN A 153 -2.80 11.05 -13.28
C ASN A 153 -1.94 12.13 -12.61
N GLN A 154 -2.46 12.87 -11.63
CA GLN A 154 -1.65 13.86 -10.89
C GLN A 154 -0.53 13.20 -10.08
N LEU A 155 -0.78 12.03 -9.49
CA LEU A 155 0.25 11.27 -8.81
C LEU A 155 1.28 10.73 -9.80
N LEU A 156 0.82 10.24 -10.96
CA LEU A 156 1.69 9.73 -12.02
C LEU A 156 2.55 10.84 -12.65
N ASP A 157 1.99 12.02 -12.88
CA ASP A 157 2.74 13.17 -13.41
C ASP A 157 3.83 13.59 -12.42
N TYR A 158 3.52 13.65 -11.12
CA TYR A 158 4.52 13.91 -10.08
C TYR A 158 5.64 12.84 -10.06
N TRP A 159 5.26 11.58 -10.15
CA TRP A 159 6.21 10.47 -10.22
C TRP A 159 7.14 10.62 -11.44
N ARG A 160 6.61 11.00 -12.60
CA ARG A 160 7.40 11.26 -13.82
C ARG A 160 8.37 12.41 -13.63
N ASP A 161 7.91 13.54 -13.09
CA ASP A 161 8.76 14.71 -12.83
C ASP A 161 10.00 14.31 -12.00
N VAL A 162 9.81 13.55 -10.90
CA VAL A 162 10.91 13.10 -10.04
C VAL A 162 11.83 12.14 -10.79
N HIS A 163 11.28 11.18 -11.53
CA HIS A 163 12.07 10.17 -12.24
C HIS A 163 12.89 10.78 -13.39
N GLU A 164 12.30 11.70 -14.15
CA GLU A 164 13.01 12.42 -15.22
C GLU A 164 14.17 13.26 -14.65
N ALA A 165 13.94 13.95 -13.52
CA ALA A 165 14.97 14.72 -12.84
C ALA A 165 16.17 13.86 -12.36
N HIS A 166 15.93 12.58 -12.03
CA HIS A 166 16.95 11.62 -11.63
C HIS A 166 17.47 10.74 -12.79
N GLY A 167 17.18 11.10 -14.04
CA GLY A 167 17.74 10.46 -15.24
C GLY A 167 17.14 9.09 -15.57
N TYR A 168 15.94 8.78 -15.11
CA TYR A 168 15.23 7.58 -15.53
C TYR A 168 14.58 7.76 -16.89
N GLN A 169 14.56 6.69 -17.68
CA GLN A 169 13.93 6.61 -18.98
C GLN A 169 12.64 5.80 -18.85
N GLU A 170 11.48 6.46 -18.99
CA GLU A 170 10.19 5.77 -18.95
C GLU A 170 10.00 4.90 -20.19
N MET A 171 9.60 3.66 -19.98
CA MET A 171 9.27 2.71 -21.04
C MET A 171 7.95 1.98 -20.73
N SER A 172 7.40 1.32 -21.72
CA SER A 172 6.24 0.43 -21.56
C SER A 172 6.44 -0.85 -22.38
N GLY A 173 6.00 -1.97 -21.85
CA GLY A 173 6.14 -3.28 -22.47
C GLY A 173 4.79 -4.00 -22.65
N PRO A 174 4.74 -5.09 -23.43
CA PRO A 174 3.53 -5.85 -23.67
C PRO A 174 2.98 -6.46 -22.37
N ILE A 175 1.65 -6.52 -22.28
CA ILE A 175 0.96 -7.13 -21.12
C ILE A 175 0.97 -8.66 -21.21
N ILE A 176 0.93 -9.21 -22.41
CA ILE A 176 0.87 -10.66 -22.69
C ILE A 176 2.19 -11.08 -23.32
N SER A 177 2.81 -12.14 -22.79
CA SER A 177 4.02 -12.74 -23.33
C SER A 177 3.92 -14.26 -23.33
N SER A 178 4.69 -14.92 -24.21
CA SER A 178 4.74 -16.39 -24.26
C SER A 178 5.43 -16.97 -23.02
N SER A 179 5.12 -18.23 -22.70
CA SER A 179 5.72 -18.97 -21.57
C SER A 179 7.25 -18.99 -21.61
N ASP A 180 7.86 -19.01 -22.80
CA ASP A 180 9.32 -19.03 -22.97
C ASP A 180 10.02 -17.90 -22.20
N LEU A 181 9.40 -16.70 -22.15
CA LEU A 181 9.94 -15.56 -21.40
C LEU A 181 9.89 -15.81 -19.88
N TRP A 182 8.81 -16.41 -19.41
CA TRP A 182 8.59 -16.70 -18.00
C TRP A 182 9.41 -17.89 -17.52
N GLU A 183 9.66 -18.87 -18.39
CA GLU A 183 10.58 -19.99 -18.15
C GLU A 183 12.02 -19.47 -18.02
N THR A 184 12.48 -18.63 -18.97
CA THR A 184 13.83 -18.03 -18.91
C THR A 184 14.06 -17.21 -17.64
N SER A 185 13.05 -16.47 -17.20
CA SER A 185 13.12 -15.63 -16.01
C SER A 185 12.88 -16.37 -14.69
N GLY A 186 12.53 -17.67 -14.71
CA GLY A 186 12.21 -18.47 -13.52
C GLY A 186 10.82 -18.23 -12.94
N HIS A 187 10.04 -17.28 -13.48
CA HIS A 187 8.69 -17.03 -12.98
C HIS A 187 7.74 -18.20 -13.19
N TRP A 188 7.97 -19.02 -14.22
CA TRP A 188 7.15 -20.19 -14.49
C TRP A 188 7.30 -21.26 -13.42
N ASP A 189 8.50 -21.45 -12.87
CA ASP A 189 8.78 -22.45 -11.85
C ASP A 189 8.38 -22.02 -10.44
N HIS A 190 8.59 -20.71 -10.12
CA HIS A 190 8.41 -20.19 -8.76
C HIS A 190 7.14 -19.35 -8.54
N TYR A 191 6.42 -18.96 -9.61
CA TYR A 191 5.34 -17.98 -9.51
C TYR A 191 4.08 -18.29 -10.33
N VAL A 192 4.02 -19.42 -11.06
CA VAL A 192 2.94 -19.74 -12.01
C VAL A 192 1.54 -19.78 -11.35
N ASP A 193 1.44 -20.20 -10.10
CA ASP A 193 0.18 -20.26 -9.36
C ASP A 193 -0.47 -18.87 -9.19
N ASN A 194 0.34 -17.82 -9.18
CA ASN A 194 -0.07 -16.44 -9.09
C ASN A 194 -0.19 -15.74 -10.47
N MET A 195 -0.10 -16.49 -11.58
CA MET A 195 -0.20 -15.95 -12.93
C MET A 195 -1.57 -16.23 -13.57
N PHE A 196 -2.03 -15.32 -14.40
CA PHE A 196 -3.16 -15.54 -15.30
C PHE A 196 -2.62 -16.15 -16.61
N VAL A 197 -2.75 -17.48 -16.73
CA VAL A 197 -2.28 -18.25 -17.87
C VAL A 197 -3.36 -18.34 -18.94
N ILE A 198 -2.99 -18.13 -20.20
CA ILE A 198 -3.84 -18.25 -21.39
C ILE A 198 -3.40 -19.55 -22.08
N PRO A 199 -4.18 -20.65 -21.97
CA PRO A 199 -3.83 -21.92 -22.61
C PRO A 199 -3.93 -21.81 -24.14
N PRO A 200 -3.19 -22.67 -24.88
CA PRO A 200 -3.31 -22.73 -26.33
C PRO A 200 -4.74 -23.12 -26.77
N ALA A 201 -5.25 -22.48 -27.83
CA ALA A 201 -6.55 -22.81 -28.40
C ALA A 201 -6.48 -24.08 -29.27
N HIS A 202 -5.33 -24.34 -29.89
CA HIS A 202 -5.09 -25.49 -30.77
C HIS A 202 -3.76 -26.18 -30.43
N GLU A 203 -3.66 -27.47 -30.76
CA GLU A 203 -2.45 -28.25 -30.58
C GLU A 203 -1.28 -27.63 -31.38
N GLY A 204 -0.12 -27.45 -30.73
CA GLY A 204 1.08 -26.82 -31.30
C GLY A 204 1.16 -25.29 -31.16
N GLU A 205 0.14 -24.63 -30.63
CA GLU A 205 0.22 -23.22 -30.27
C GLU A 205 0.96 -23.00 -28.94
N LYS A 206 1.55 -21.82 -28.76
CA LYS A 206 2.24 -21.46 -27.51
C LYS A 206 1.23 -21.11 -26.40
N THR A 207 1.64 -21.41 -25.17
CA THR A 207 0.98 -20.87 -23.96
C THR A 207 1.44 -19.43 -23.76
N TYR A 208 0.52 -18.56 -23.34
CA TYR A 208 0.78 -17.18 -22.99
C TYR A 208 0.37 -16.91 -21.55
N ALA A 209 0.88 -15.84 -20.97
CA ALA A 209 0.41 -15.35 -19.68
C ALA A 209 0.40 -13.83 -19.63
N LEU A 210 -0.49 -13.27 -18.79
CA LEU A 210 -0.42 -11.87 -18.42
C LEU A 210 0.77 -11.66 -17.51
N LYS A 211 1.53 -10.59 -17.73
CA LYS A 211 2.73 -10.32 -16.94
C LYS A 211 2.39 -10.08 -15.45
N PRO A 212 3.03 -10.81 -14.52
CA PRO A 212 2.91 -10.58 -13.08
C PRO A 212 3.92 -9.54 -12.58
N MET A 213 4.96 -9.27 -13.37
CA MET A 213 6.08 -8.36 -13.10
C MET A 213 6.59 -7.74 -14.40
N ASN A 214 7.32 -6.63 -14.30
CA ASN A 214 7.85 -5.89 -15.46
C ASN A 214 9.29 -6.28 -15.83
N CYS A 215 10.02 -6.89 -14.92
CA CYS A 215 11.47 -7.16 -15.04
C CYS A 215 11.88 -7.84 -16.37
N PRO A 216 11.21 -8.90 -16.87
CA PRO A 216 11.64 -9.52 -18.13
C PRO A 216 11.52 -8.57 -19.34
N ASN A 217 10.52 -7.65 -19.34
CA ASN A 217 10.38 -6.67 -20.42
C ASN A 217 11.52 -5.64 -20.39
N ALA A 218 11.93 -5.16 -19.22
CA ALA A 218 13.08 -4.26 -19.09
C ALA A 218 14.38 -4.92 -19.52
N ILE A 219 14.56 -6.21 -19.19
CA ILE A 219 15.71 -7.01 -19.62
C ILE A 219 15.75 -7.13 -21.16
N LEU A 220 14.62 -7.38 -21.82
CA LEU A 220 14.57 -7.42 -23.28
C LEU A 220 14.91 -6.06 -23.90
N ALA A 221 14.49 -4.95 -23.27
CA ALA A 221 14.87 -3.61 -23.71
C ALA A 221 16.38 -3.35 -23.55
N TYR A 222 16.99 -3.81 -22.45
CA TYR A 222 18.44 -3.77 -22.27
C TYR A 222 19.17 -4.53 -23.39
N LYS A 223 18.73 -5.74 -23.72
CA LYS A 223 19.34 -6.65 -24.72
C LYS A 223 19.22 -6.13 -26.16
N ARG A 224 18.39 -5.14 -26.43
CA ARG A 224 18.21 -4.59 -27.79
C ARG A 224 19.51 -4.09 -28.38
N ASP A 225 20.38 -3.49 -27.57
CA ASP A 225 21.61 -2.83 -28.00
C ASP A 225 22.84 -3.47 -27.34
N ILE A 226 24.00 -3.34 -28.00
CA ILE A 226 25.30 -3.66 -27.39
C ILE A 226 25.60 -2.57 -26.36
N ARG A 227 25.85 -2.95 -25.11
CA ARG A 227 26.10 -2.04 -24.00
C ARG A 227 27.58 -1.95 -23.66
N SER A 228 27.98 -0.80 -23.17
CA SER A 228 29.33 -0.54 -22.64
C SER A 228 29.22 0.05 -21.22
N TYR A 229 30.33 0.06 -20.48
CA TYR A 229 30.40 0.69 -19.15
C TYR A 229 29.97 2.17 -19.13
N LYS A 230 30.03 2.86 -20.30
CA LYS A 230 29.59 4.26 -20.44
C LYS A 230 28.07 4.43 -20.44
N ASP A 231 27.35 3.35 -20.70
CA ASP A 231 25.88 3.33 -20.71
C ASP A 231 25.31 3.05 -19.31
N LEU A 232 26.17 2.71 -18.35
CA LEU A 232 25.79 2.33 -17.00
C LEU A 232 26.04 3.45 -15.97
N PRO A 233 25.17 3.65 -14.98
CA PRO A 233 23.92 2.91 -14.75
C PRO A 233 22.85 3.26 -15.78
N LEU A 234 22.16 2.25 -16.31
CA LEU A 234 21.03 2.41 -17.22
C LEU A 234 19.73 2.22 -16.44
N ARG A 235 18.93 3.27 -16.33
CA ARG A 235 17.72 3.31 -15.50
C ARG A 235 16.47 3.31 -16.36
N PHE A 236 15.71 2.20 -16.35
CA PHE A 236 14.39 2.12 -16.98
C PHE A 236 13.30 2.18 -15.92
N SER A 237 12.32 3.07 -16.10
CA SER A 237 11.14 3.18 -15.24
C SER A 237 9.87 2.79 -16.01
N GLN A 238 8.89 2.22 -15.30
CA GLN A 238 7.64 1.73 -15.89
C GLN A 238 6.48 1.87 -14.90
N VAL A 239 5.32 2.34 -15.37
CA VAL A 239 4.06 2.27 -14.62
C VAL A 239 3.04 1.46 -15.42
N ASP A 240 3.47 0.28 -15.81
CA ASP A 240 2.67 -0.64 -16.59
C ASP A 240 1.68 -1.43 -15.72
N VAL A 241 0.59 -1.85 -16.35
CA VAL A 241 -0.38 -2.74 -15.73
C VAL A 241 0.22 -4.14 -15.60
N ILE A 242 0.16 -4.68 -14.40
CA ILE A 242 0.49 -6.09 -14.10
C ILE A 242 -0.69 -6.80 -13.45
N HIS A 243 -0.68 -8.12 -13.52
CA HIS A 243 -1.78 -8.96 -13.05
C HIS A 243 -1.25 -10.08 -12.17
N ARG A 244 -1.80 -10.19 -10.96
CA ARG A 244 -1.49 -11.29 -10.03
C ARG A 244 -2.78 -11.98 -9.60
N LYS A 245 -2.81 -13.31 -9.70
CA LYS A 245 -3.94 -14.13 -9.31
C LYS A 245 -3.94 -14.31 -7.79
N GLU A 246 -4.45 -13.33 -7.08
CA GLU A 246 -4.58 -13.35 -5.62
C GLU A 246 -5.76 -14.23 -5.21
N LYS A 247 -5.67 -14.87 -4.03
CA LYS A 247 -6.77 -15.64 -3.46
C LYS A 247 -7.94 -14.70 -3.10
N SER A 248 -9.17 -15.14 -3.37
CA SER A 248 -10.38 -14.32 -3.16
C SER A 248 -10.50 -13.77 -1.73
N GLY A 249 -10.12 -14.55 -0.71
CA GLY A 249 -10.17 -14.15 0.70
C GLY A 249 -9.13 -13.10 1.10
N GLU A 250 -8.15 -12.80 0.26
CA GLU A 250 -7.08 -11.85 0.52
C GLU A 250 -7.33 -10.48 -0.09
N LEU A 251 -8.29 -10.37 -1.02
CA LEU A 251 -8.62 -9.12 -1.69
C LEU A 251 -9.14 -8.07 -0.69
N ASN A 252 -8.61 -6.85 -0.76
CA ASN A 252 -8.92 -5.80 0.20
C ASN A 252 -8.94 -4.39 -0.42
N GLY A 253 -10.05 -4.04 -1.07
CA GLY A 253 -10.19 -2.73 -1.72
C GLY A 253 -9.01 -2.44 -2.67
N LEU A 254 -8.39 -1.26 -2.57
CA LEU A 254 -7.19 -0.90 -3.32
C LEU A 254 -5.89 -1.46 -2.72
N PHE A 255 -5.92 -1.97 -1.49
CA PHE A 255 -4.73 -2.44 -0.80
C PHE A 255 -4.21 -3.79 -1.29
N ARG A 256 -5.11 -4.66 -1.78
CA ARG A 256 -4.75 -5.92 -2.41
C ARG A 256 -5.71 -6.24 -3.55
N VAL A 257 -5.18 -6.14 -4.74
CA VAL A 257 -5.92 -6.21 -6.02
C VAL A 257 -5.28 -7.25 -6.95
N GLN A 258 -5.98 -7.66 -7.99
CA GLN A 258 -5.48 -8.58 -9.00
C GLN A 258 -4.95 -7.88 -10.27
N MET A 259 -5.30 -6.62 -10.45
CA MET A 259 -4.80 -5.77 -11.55
C MET A 259 -4.36 -4.44 -10.93
N PHE A 260 -3.12 -4.06 -11.16
CA PHE A 260 -2.55 -2.83 -10.62
C PHE A 260 -1.40 -2.31 -11.48
N ARG A 261 -0.98 -1.08 -11.21
CA ARG A 261 0.20 -0.48 -11.81
C ARG A 261 1.26 -0.30 -10.73
N GLN A 262 2.40 -0.93 -10.93
CA GLN A 262 3.55 -0.76 -10.05
C GLN A 262 4.36 0.45 -10.53
N ASP A 263 4.85 1.27 -9.62
CA ASP A 263 5.81 2.34 -9.89
C ASP A 263 7.23 1.78 -10.00
N ASP A 264 7.42 0.96 -10.98
CA ASP A 264 8.55 0.06 -11.12
C ASP A 264 9.73 0.72 -11.81
N ALA A 265 10.94 0.35 -11.40
CA ALA A 265 12.12 0.64 -12.20
C ALA A 265 13.15 -0.49 -12.09
N HIS A 266 13.89 -0.64 -13.19
CA HIS A 266 14.93 -1.64 -13.38
C HIS A 266 16.21 -0.94 -13.78
N ILE A 267 17.24 -1.07 -12.96
CA ILE A 267 18.52 -0.39 -13.12
C ILE A 267 19.57 -1.43 -13.40
N PHE A 268 20.28 -1.27 -14.50
CA PHE A 268 21.39 -2.11 -14.90
C PHE A 268 22.68 -1.36 -14.65
N LEU A 269 23.62 -1.95 -13.90
CA LEU A 269 24.79 -1.25 -13.44
C LEU A 269 25.99 -2.19 -13.24
N ALA A 270 27.19 -1.62 -13.17
CA ALA A 270 28.36 -2.36 -12.74
C ALA A 270 28.35 -2.53 -11.20
N GLU A 271 28.95 -3.59 -10.70
CA GLU A 271 28.94 -3.93 -9.29
C GLU A 271 29.44 -2.80 -8.37
N ASN A 272 30.48 -2.09 -8.78
CA ASN A 272 31.04 -0.95 -8.06
C ASN A 272 30.15 0.29 -8.01
N GLN A 273 29.02 0.32 -8.74
CA GLN A 273 28.05 1.42 -8.76
C GLN A 273 26.85 1.15 -7.81
N VAL A 274 26.74 -0.07 -7.23
CA VAL A 274 25.57 -0.49 -6.45
C VAL A 274 25.33 0.40 -5.23
N ALA A 275 26.38 0.72 -4.48
CA ALA A 275 26.26 1.51 -3.25
C ALA A 275 25.76 2.94 -3.52
N ASP A 276 26.34 3.61 -4.51
CA ASP A 276 25.95 4.97 -4.89
C ASP A 276 24.50 4.99 -5.42
N GLU A 277 24.14 4.00 -6.25
CA GLU A 277 22.78 3.89 -6.80
C GLU A 277 21.72 3.66 -5.73
N ILE A 278 21.98 2.80 -4.73
CA ILE A 278 21.06 2.60 -3.60
C ILE A 278 20.91 3.89 -2.80
N GLY A 279 22.00 4.64 -2.59
CA GLY A 279 21.96 5.97 -1.96
C GLY A 279 21.05 6.94 -2.71
N ASP A 280 21.16 7.01 -4.05
CA ASP A 280 20.30 7.84 -4.90
C ASP A 280 18.83 7.42 -4.81
N ILE A 281 18.55 6.11 -4.82
CA ILE A 281 17.19 5.57 -4.67
C ILE A 281 16.59 5.96 -3.31
N MET A 282 17.37 5.92 -2.23
CA MET A 282 16.91 6.33 -0.89
C MET A 282 16.60 7.82 -0.82
N ASN A 283 17.37 8.67 -1.54
CA ASN A 283 17.07 10.10 -1.66
C ASN A 283 15.74 10.33 -2.40
N ILE A 284 15.50 9.62 -3.50
CA ILE A 284 14.22 9.65 -4.24
C ILE A 284 13.05 9.21 -3.34
N ALA A 285 13.21 8.13 -2.58
CA ALA A 285 12.18 7.66 -1.65
C ALA A 285 11.85 8.72 -0.60
N THR A 286 12.86 9.37 -0.04
CA THR A 286 12.71 10.43 0.94
C THR A 286 11.97 11.65 0.36
N GLU A 287 12.33 12.08 -0.86
CA GLU A 287 11.65 13.17 -1.57
C GLU A 287 10.17 12.83 -1.80
N LEU A 288 9.90 11.63 -2.35
CA LEU A 288 8.54 11.19 -2.65
C LEU A 288 7.65 11.14 -1.40
N TYR A 289 8.13 10.55 -0.30
CA TYR A 289 7.31 10.41 0.90
C TYR A 289 7.13 11.73 1.65
N ASN A 290 8.16 12.58 1.71
CA ASN A 290 8.07 13.89 2.36
C ASN A 290 7.01 14.79 1.72
N THR A 291 6.81 14.71 0.40
CA THR A 291 5.76 15.46 -0.32
C THR A 291 4.34 15.14 0.20
N PHE A 292 4.14 13.96 0.78
CA PHE A 292 2.86 13.57 1.39
C PHE A 292 2.86 13.66 2.92
N GLY A 293 3.96 14.11 3.53
CA GLY A 293 4.13 14.15 4.98
C GLY A 293 4.19 12.74 5.62
N LEU A 294 4.70 11.78 4.87
CA LEU A 294 4.83 10.39 5.30
C LEU A 294 6.26 10.09 5.75
N THR A 295 6.40 9.24 6.76
CA THR A 295 7.69 8.75 7.25
C THR A 295 7.82 7.26 7.02
N TYR A 296 9.05 6.75 6.99
CA TYR A 296 9.30 5.33 6.83
C TYR A 296 10.45 4.84 7.71
N ARG A 297 10.48 3.54 7.99
CA ARG A 297 11.62 2.82 8.55
C ARG A 297 12.12 1.80 7.52
N VAL A 298 13.33 1.32 7.72
CA VAL A 298 14.03 0.44 6.77
C VAL A 298 14.15 -0.96 7.36
N GLU A 299 13.92 -1.97 6.54
CA GLU A 299 14.15 -3.38 6.85
C GLU A 299 15.08 -4.01 5.79
N LEU A 300 16.01 -4.85 6.23
CA LEU A 300 16.79 -5.74 5.37
C LEU A 300 16.13 -7.12 5.38
N SER A 301 15.57 -7.53 4.26
CA SER A 301 14.95 -8.85 4.08
C SER A 301 15.92 -9.82 3.43
N THR A 302 16.24 -10.90 4.15
CA THR A 302 17.25 -11.88 3.76
C THR A 302 16.65 -13.05 3.00
N ARG A 303 17.50 -14.00 2.59
CA ARG A 303 17.17 -15.14 1.75
C ARG A 303 15.99 -15.97 2.28
N PRO A 304 14.96 -16.25 1.45
CA PRO A 304 13.87 -17.18 1.77
C PRO A 304 14.31 -18.64 1.71
N ASP A 305 13.47 -19.58 2.18
CA ASP A 305 13.73 -21.02 2.08
C ASP A 305 13.75 -21.51 0.63
N ASP A 306 12.86 -20.98 -0.22
CA ASP A 306 12.83 -21.26 -1.67
C ASP A 306 13.46 -20.09 -2.45
N PHE A 307 14.68 -20.31 -2.94
CA PHE A 307 15.48 -19.29 -3.62
C PHE A 307 16.20 -19.85 -4.86
N MET A 308 16.52 -18.96 -5.77
CA MET A 308 17.26 -19.23 -7.01
C MET A 308 18.76 -18.93 -6.84
N GLY A 309 19.61 -19.72 -7.49
CA GLY A 309 21.05 -19.50 -7.54
C GLY A 309 21.82 -20.16 -6.41
N ASP A 310 23.10 -19.81 -6.27
CA ASP A 310 24.00 -20.39 -5.28
C ASP A 310 24.06 -19.55 -3.99
N ILE A 311 24.36 -20.24 -2.89
CA ILE A 311 24.36 -19.64 -1.55
C ILE A 311 25.48 -18.59 -1.36
N GLU A 312 26.59 -18.69 -2.08
CA GLU A 312 27.71 -17.75 -1.95
C GLU A 312 27.35 -16.40 -2.56
N THR A 313 26.68 -16.39 -3.72
CA THR A 313 26.13 -15.17 -4.34
C THR A 313 25.12 -14.48 -3.41
N TRP A 314 24.24 -15.25 -2.75
CA TRP A 314 23.31 -14.71 -1.77
C TRP A 314 24.00 -14.10 -0.56
N ASN A 315 24.97 -14.83 0.04
CA ASN A 315 25.70 -14.32 1.19
C ASN A 315 26.45 -13.03 0.88
N LYS A 316 27.01 -12.91 -0.34
CA LYS A 316 27.64 -11.66 -0.81
C LYS A 316 26.62 -10.54 -0.95
N ALA A 317 25.50 -10.79 -1.63
CA ALA A 317 24.45 -9.78 -1.83
C ALA A 317 23.87 -9.25 -0.50
N GLU A 318 23.63 -10.15 0.47
CA GLU A 318 23.17 -9.77 1.80
C GLU A 318 24.21 -8.95 2.55
N ALA A 319 25.51 -9.32 2.47
CA ALA A 319 26.59 -8.57 3.08
C ALA A 319 26.73 -7.18 2.45
N ASP A 320 26.69 -7.07 1.12
CA ASP A 320 26.77 -5.81 0.38
C ASP A 320 25.62 -4.87 0.79
N LEU A 321 24.38 -5.35 0.86
CA LEU A 321 23.23 -4.55 1.31
C LEU A 321 23.35 -4.14 2.78
N LYS A 322 23.85 -5.04 3.64
CA LYS A 322 24.09 -4.73 5.05
C LYS A 322 25.12 -3.62 5.21
N ASP A 323 26.24 -3.71 4.52
CA ASP A 323 27.30 -2.70 4.57
C ASP A 323 26.81 -1.34 4.06
N ILE A 324 25.98 -1.31 3.02
CA ILE A 324 25.35 -0.08 2.51
C ILE A 324 24.42 0.53 3.56
N LEU A 325 23.57 -0.28 4.21
CA LEU A 325 22.68 0.19 5.26
C LEU A 325 23.42 0.68 6.51
N ASP A 326 24.46 -0.04 6.93
CA ASP A 326 25.32 0.37 8.06
C ASP A 326 26.00 1.72 7.78
N ASN A 327 26.46 1.95 6.55
CA ASN A 327 27.07 3.23 6.15
C ASN A 327 26.04 4.37 6.00
N THR A 328 24.81 4.07 5.58
CA THR A 328 23.77 5.08 5.30
C THR A 328 22.99 5.48 6.55
N PHE A 329 22.60 4.52 7.37
CA PHE A 329 21.74 4.73 8.54
C PHE A 329 22.45 4.55 9.87
N GLY A 330 23.62 3.92 9.88
CA GLY A 330 24.33 3.47 11.06
C GLY A 330 23.89 2.08 11.53
N GLU A 331 24.81 1.32 12.08
CA GLU A 331 24.57 -0.02 12.60
C GLU A 331 23.43 -0.04 13.64
N GLY A 332 22.44 -0.92 13.45
CA GLY A 332 21.31 -1.08 14.36
C GLY A 332 20.15 -0.08 14.19
N ASN A 333 20.22 0.82 13.20
CA ASN A 333 19.14 1.76 12.91
C ASN A 333 18.16 1.27 11.82
N TYR A 334 18.22 -0.01 11.49
CA TYR A 334 17.26 -0.71 10.64
C TYR A 334 16.99 -2.10 11.21
N GLU A 335 15.91 -2.73 10.76
CA GLU A 335 15.53 -4.07 11.21
C GLU A 335 15.98 -5.14 10.20
N ILE A 336 16.26 -6.35 10.67
CA ILE A 336 16.51 -7.52 9.81
C ILE A 336 15.28 -8.40 9.83
N ASN A 337 14.71 -8.64 8.64
CA ASN A 337 13.57 -9.50 8.42
C ASN A 337 14.05 -10.81 7.74
N GLU A 338 14.30 -11.81 8.54
CA GLU A 338 14.87 -13.08 8.06
C GLU A 338 13.86 -13.85 7.20
N GLY A 339 14.29 -14.28 6.00
CA GLY A 339 13.50 -15.16 5.14
C GLY A 339 12.47 -14.45 4.25
N ASP A 340 12.39 -13.12 4.24
CA ASP A 340 11.40 -12.37 3.46
C ASP A 340 11.96 -11.79 2.14
N GLY A 341 13.15 -12.16 1.73
CA GLY A 341 13.75 -11.78 0.45
C GLY A 341 12.95 -12.29 -0.75
N ALA A 342 13.20 -11.72 -1.94
CA ALA A 342 12.64 -12.26 -3.18
C ALA A 342 13.33 -13.59 -3.54
N PHE A 343 12.70 -14.43 -4.37
CA PHE A 343 13.31 -15.70 -4.75
C PHE A 343 14.62 -15.56 -5.54
N TYR A 344 14.89 -14.37 -6.10
CA TYR A 344 16.08 -14.06 -6.91
C TYR A 344 17.10 -13.14 -6.22
N GLY A 345 16.81 -12.57 -5.05
CA GLY A 345 17.75 -11.70 -4.34
C GLY A 345 17.22 -11.08 -3.04
N PRO A 346 18.13 -10.65 -2.16
CA PRO A 346 17.78 -9.94 -0.94
C PRO A 346 17.21 -8.55 -1.27
N LYS A 347 16.49 -7.97 -0.32
CA LYS A 347 15.83 -6.67 -0.53
C LYS A 347 15.90 -5.75 0.68
N ILE A 348 15.86 -4.47 0.41
CA ILE A 348 15.59 -3.41 1.38
C ILE A 348 14.12 -3.05 1.25
N ASP A 349 13.34 -3.17 2.33
CA ASP A 349 11.95 -2.79 2.40
C ASP A 349 11.77 -1.48 3.15
N LEU A 350 10.92 -0.61 2.61
CA LEU A 350 10.55 0.66 3.22
C LEU A 350 9.15 0.51 3.84
N GLN A 351 9.11 0.47 5.17
CA GLN A 351 7.89 0.38 5.96
C GLN A 351 7.38 1.78 6.27
N MET A 352 6.36 2.20 5.55
CA MET A 352 5.76 3.53 5.68
C MET A 352 4.75 3.55 6.82
N THR A 353 4.75 4.61 7.62
CA THR A 353 3.76 4.83 8.69
C THR A 353 2.73 5.87 8.25
N ASP A 354 1.45 5.52 8.34
CA ASP A 354 0.35 6.42 8.01
C ASP A 354 -0.08 7.32 9.19
N ALA A 355 -1.00 8.26 8.93
CA ALA A 355 -1.46 9.26 9.92
C ALA A 355 -2.11 8.69 11.19
N ILE A 356 -2.41 7.40 11.25
CA ILE A 356 -2.96 6.72 12.44
C ILE A 356 -2.02 5.65 12.99
N GLY A 357 -0.77 5.66 12.55
CA GLY A 357 0.29 4.79 13.06
C GLY A 357 0.25 3.35 12.55
N ARG A 358 -0.41 3.07 11.40
CA ARG A 358 -0.33 1.76 10.75
C ARG A 358 0.89 1.72 9.84
N GLU A 359 1.55 0.57 9.83
CA GLU A 359 2.70 0.34 8.97
C GLU A 359 2.28 -0.37 7.67
N TRP A 360 2.93 0.03 6.57
CA TRP A 360 2.68 -0.46 5.24
C TRP A 360 4.01 -0.68 4.53
N GLN A 361 4.30 -1.90 4.13
CA GLN A 361 5.40 -2.16 3.20
C GLN A 361 5.04 -1.55 1.84
N MET A 362 5.75 -0.48 1.47
CA MET A 362 5.50 0.28 0.25
C MET A 362 6.68 0.21 -0.70
N GLY A 363 7.80 0.82 -0.34
CA GLY A 363 9.00 0.80 -1.15
C GLY A 363 9.76 -0.50 -0.99
N THR A 364 10.40 -0.93 -2.06
CA THR A 364 11.27 -2.11 -2.06
C THR A 364 12.42 -1.87 -3.03
N ILE A 365 13.63 -2.21 -2.62
CA ILE A 365 14.85 -2.19 -3.45
C ILE A 365 15.45 -3.59 -3.39
N GLN A 366 15.53 -4.27 -4.54
CA GLN A 366 15.95 -5.67 -4.64
C GLN A 366 17.21 -5.76 -5.48
N LEU A 367 18.24 -6.39 -4.94
CA LEU A 367 19.50 -6.63 -5.64
C LEU A 367 19.45 -8.00 -6.31
N ASP A 368 19.68 -8.04 -7.61
CA ASP A 368 19.51 -9.23 -8.45
C ASP A 368 20.74 -9.53 -9.30
N PHE A 369 21.34 -10.68 -9.05
CA PHE A 369 22.42 -11.27 -9.85
C PHE A 369 21.93 -12.41 -10.75
N GLN A 370 20.72 -12.91 -10.55
CA GLN A 370 20.19 -14.13 -11.16
C GLN A 370 19.57 -13.88 -12.55
N LEU A 371 18.69 -12.89 -12.67
CA LEU A 371 18.08 -12.55 -13.96
C LEU A 371 19.12 -12.11 -15.00
N PRO A 372 20.13 -11.27 -14.66
CA PRO A 372 21.24 -11.00 -15.57
C PRO A 372 21.97 -12.25 -16.04
N LEU A 373 22.11 -13.28 -15.18
CA LEU A 373 22.71 -14.56 -15.54
C LEU A 373 21.80 -15.35 -16.50
N ASN A 374 20.52 -15.54 -16.13
CA ASN A 374 19.55 -16.33 -16.90
C ASN A 374 19.33 -15.79 -18.31
N PHE A 375 19.34 -14.47 -18.45
CA PHE A 375 19.20 -13.80 -19.75
C PHE A 375 20.52 -13.57 -20.50
N ASP A 376 21.66 -14.02 -19.93
CA ASP A 376 23.02 -13.80 -20.47
C ASP A 376 23.28 -12.33 -20.82
N LEU A 377 23.02 -11.41 -19.88
CA LEU A 377 23.27 -9.98 -20.07
C LEU A 377 24.76 -9.70 -20.04
N LYS A 378 25.21 -8.78 -20.90
CA LYS A 378 26.62 -8.39 -21.02
C LYS A 378 26.76 -6.90 -21.30
N TYR A 379 27.87 -6.34 -20.84
CA TYR A 379 28.37 -5.04 -21.28
C TYR A 379 29.89 -5.11 -21.51
N THR A 380 30.41 -4.22 -22.33
CA THR A 380 31.86 -4.12 -22.57
C THR A 380 32.46 -3.16 -21.58
N ASP A 381 33.38 -3.63 -20.75
CA ASP A 381 34.09 -2.82 -19.77
C ASP A 381 35.18 -1.94 -20.40
N ALA A 382 35.81 -1.06 -19.60
CA ALA A 382 36.83 -0.10 -20.06
C ALA A 382 38.08 -0.79 -20.63
N ASP A 383 38.42 -1.99 -20.18
CA ASP A 383 39.53 -2.82 -20.65
C ASP A 383 39.15 -3.64 -21.91
N GLY A 384 37.92 -3.56 -22.40
CA GLY A 384 37.39 -4.31 -23.53
C GLY A 384 36.87 -5.72 -23.18
N SER A 385 36.93 -6.11 -21.92
CA SER A 385 36.37 -7.40 -21.46
C SER A 385 34.83 -7.36 -21.43
N GLN A 386 34.22 -8.54 -21.56
CA GLN A 386 32.77 -8.69 -21.41
C GLN A 386 32.45 -8.97 -19.94
N GLN A 387 31.67 -8.09 -19.34
CA GLN A 387 31.20 -8.22 -17.95
C GLN A 387 29.69 -8.41 -17.90
N ARG A 388 29.18 -8.97 -16.79
CA ARG A 388 27.75 -9.09 -16.53
C ARG A 388 27.31 -7.94 -15.64
N PRO A 389 26.24 -7.21 -15.98
CA PRO A 389 25.68 -6.19 -15.09
C PRO A 389 25.01 -6.85 -13.88
N VAL A 390 24.96 -6.10 -12.79
CA VAL A 390 24.02 -6.33 -11.68
C VAL A 390 22.72 -5.61 -12.02
N MET A 391 21.62 -6.06 -11.48
CA MET A 391 20.32 -5.44 -11.66
C MET A 391 19.71 -5.04 -10.31
N ILE A 392 19.16 -3.85 -10.24
CA ILE A 392 18.33 -3.41 -9.12
C ILE A 392 16.90 -3.26 -9.60
N HIS A 393 15.98 -3.93 -8.91
CA HIS A 393 14.54 -3.72 -9.05
C HIS A 393 14.11 -2.81 -7.92
N ARG A 394 13.31 -1.80 -8.22
CA ARG A 394 12.78 -0.96 -7.15
C ARG A 394 11.38 -0.44 -7.44
N ALA A 395 10.59 -0.31 -6.38
CA ALA A 395 9.34 0.42 -6.35
C ALA A 395 9.33 1.31 -5.10
N MET A 396 8.78 2.53 -5.21
CA MET A 396 8.68 3.45 -4.07
C MET A 396 7.25 3.48 -3.52
N PHE A 397 6.25 3.67 -4.38
CA PHE A 397 4.85 3.62 -3.99
C PHE A 397 4.30 2.19 -3.88
N GLY A 398 5.06 1.19 -4.34
CA GLY A 398 4.64 -0.19 -4.47
C GLY A 398 3.65 -0.34 -5.62
N SER A 399 2.34 -0.27 -5.35
CA SER A 399 1.36 -0.09 -6.42
C SER A 399 0.68 1.26 -6.30
N MET A 400 0.38 1.89 -7.44
CA MET A 400 -0.34 3.16 -7.52
C MET A 400 -1.71 3.04 -6.82
N GLU A 401 -2.39 1.91 -7.01
CA GLU A 401 -3.68 1.60 -6.40
C GLU A 401 -3.57 1.59 -4.87
N ARG A 402 -2.59 0.86 -4.33
CA ARG A 402 -2.38 0.76 -2.87
C ARG A 402 -2.00 2.11 -2.28
N PHE A 403 -1.10 2.83 -2.92
CA PHE A 403 -0.67 4.15 -2.45
C PHE A 403 -1.82 5.16 -2.48
N ILE A 404 -2.62 5.21 -3.55
CA ILE A 404 -3.82 6.08 -3.59
C ILE A 404 -4.82 5.67 -2.49
N GLY A 405 -5.01 4.37 -2.24
CA GLY A 405 -5.81 3.89 -1.12
C GLY A 405 -5.34 4.45 0.22
N ILE A 406 -4.02 4.44 0.45
CA ILE A 406 -3.40 5.03 1.65
C ILE A 406 -3.59 6.54 1.69
N LEU A 407 -3.40 7.25 0.58
CA LEU A 407 -3.62 8.70 0.52
C LEU A 407 -5.09 9.08 0.80
N ILE A 408 -6.07 8.30 0.30
CA ILE A 408 -7.49 8.49 0.63
C ILE A 408 -7.69 8.40 2.15
N GLU A 409 -7.10 7.41 2.81
CA GLU A 409 -7.22 7.22 4.25
C GLU A 409 -6.42 8.26 5.02
N ASN A 410 -5.18 8.57 4.60
CA ASN A 410 -4.31 9.57 5.23
C ASN A 410 -4.97 10.95 5.27
N PHE A 411 -5.50 11.39 4.15
CA PHE A 411 -6.18 12.69 4.03
C PHE A 411 -7.68 12.64 4.35
N LYS A 412 -8.25 11.51 4.76
CA LYS A 412 -9.72 11.32 4.91
C LYS A 412 -10.48 11.73 3.64
N GLY A 413 -9.90 11.53 2.46
CA GLY A 413 -10.42 11.98 1.16
C GLY A 413 -10.31 13.50 0.90
N ALA A 414 -9.76 14.27 1.83
CA ALA A 414 -9.55 15.72 1.69
C ALA A 414 -8.15 15.98 1.11
N PHE A 415 -7.92 15.57 -0.12
CA PHE A 415 -6.62 15.71 -0.78
C PHE A 415 -6.07 17.14 -0.74
N PRO A 416 -4.74 17.34 -0.66
CA PRO A 416 -4.12 18.63 -0.83
C PRO A 416 -4.50 19.24 -2.19
N PHE A 417 -4.39 20.57 -2.33
CA PHE A 417 -4.85 21.29 -3.50
C PHE A 417 -4.34 20.70 -4.82
N TRP A 418 -3.03 20.48 -4.92
CA TRP A 418 -2.39 20.00 -6.14
C TRP A 418 -2.88 18.60 -6.57
N LEU A 419 -3.27 17.76 -5.62
CA LEU A 419 -3.73 16.38 -5.88
C LEU A 419 -5.27 16.29 -6.00
N ALA A 420 -6.03 17.26 -5.49
CA ALA A 420 -7.49 17.21 -5.46
C ALA A 420 -8.09 17.05 -6.87
N PRO A 421 -9.05 16.12 -7.08
CA PRO A 421 -9.64 15.88 -8.40
C PRO A 421 -10.48 17.07 -8.91
N THR A 422 -11.10 17.80 -8.00
CA THR A 422 -11.72 19.11 -8.20
C THR A 422 -11.07 20.06 -7.20
N GLN A 423 -10.34 21.05 -7.68
CA GLN A 423 -9.58 22.01 -6.85
C GLN A 423 -10.44 23.19 -6.41
N VAL A 424 -11.29 23.64 -7.32
CA VAL A 424 -12.15 24.81 -7.12
C VAL A 424 -13.56 24.49 -7.59
N ALA A 425 -14.56 24.87 -6.78
CA ALA A 425 -15.95 24.87 -7.19
C ALA A 425 -16.48 26.30 -7.32
N VAL A 426 -17.08 26.64 -8.45
CA VAL A 426 -17.67 27.96 -8.70
C VAL A 426 -19.18 27.91 -8.46
N VAL A 427 -19.69 28.72 -7.54
CA VAL A 427 -21.08 28.73 -7.12
C VAL A 427 -21.68 30.14 -7.33
N PRO A 428 -22.39 30.39 -8.43
CA PRO A 428 -23.18 31.61 -8.58
C PRO A 428 -24.31 31.66 -7.55
N ILE A 429 -24.49 32.83 -6.89
CA ILE A 429 -25.55 33.05 -5.88
C ILE A 429 -26.93 32.89 -6.52
N ARG A 430 -27.09 33.45 -7.73
CA ARG A 430 -28.32 33.43 -8.52
C ARG A 430 -27.99 33.18 -10.00
N GLN A 431 -28.97 32.81 -10.78
CA GLN A 431 -28.84 32.53 -12.22
C GLN A 431 -28.27 33.75 -12.99
N GLU A 432 -28.63 34.97 -12.62
CA GLU A 432 -28.12 36.19 -13.22
C GLU A 432 -26.60 36.40 -13.08
N HIS A 433 -25.97 35.74 -12.09
CA HIS A 433 -24.52 35.80 -11.89
C HIS A 433 -23.76 34.68 -12.63
N SER A 434 -24.46 33.83 -13.38
CA SER A 434 -23.86 32.70 -14.07
C SER A 434 -22.90 33.12 -15.18
N GLU A 435 -23.09 34.30 -15.80
CA GLU A 435 -22.13 34.79 -16.80
C GLU A 435 -20.76 35.09 -16.20
N TYR A 436 -20.73 35.75 -15.05
CA TYR A 436 -19.48 35.98 -14.33
C TYR A 436 -18.89 34.66 -13.79
N GLY A 437 -19.72 33.74 -13.31
CA GLY A 437 -19.29 32.40 -12.93
C GLY A 437 -18.60 31.65 -14.06
N LYS A 438 -19.12 31.72 -15.30
CA LYS A 438 -18.49 31.16 -16.50
C LYS A 438 -17.17 31.83 -16.85
N TYR A 439 -17.08 33.14 -16.67
CA TYR A 439 -15.82 33.85 -16.84
C TYR A 439 -14.77 33.36 -15.84
N VAL A 440 -15.09 33.27 -14.53
CA VAL A 440 -14.20 32.72 -13.51
C VAL A 440 -13.80 31.29 -13.84
N GLU A 441 -14.76 30.43 -14.20
CA GLU A 441 -14.48 29.05 -14.63
C GLU A 441 -13.51 29.01 -15.82
N SER A 442 -13.69 29.89 -16.82
CA SER A 442 -12.81 29.93 -17.98
C SER A 442 -11.37 30.34 -17.61
N MET A 443 -11.21 31.28 -16.70
CA MET A 443 -9.91 31.71 -16.20
C MET A 443 -9.21 30.60 -15.39
N LEU A 444 -9.95 29.91 -14.52
CA LEU A 444 -9.43 28.73 -13.80
C LEU A 444 -8.94 27.63 -14.77
N ARG A 445 -9.74 27.31 -15.78
CA ARG A 445 -9.38 26.31 -16.80
C ARG A 445 -8.17 26.73 -17.63
N ALA A 446 -8.07 28.01 -18.02
CA ALA A 446 -6.93 28.56 -18.75
C ALA A 446 -5.62 28.41 -17.96
N ASN A 447 -5.69 28.51 -16.62
CA ASN A 447 -4.57 28.29 -15.70
C ASN A 447 -4.44 26.81 -15.25
N ARG A 448 -5.08 25.87 -15.97
CA ARG A 448 -5.02 24.42 -15.69
C ARG A 448 -5.50 24.02 -14.30
N ILE A 449 -6.38 24.81 -13.68
CA ILE A 449 -7.01 24.50 -12.40
C ILE A 449 -8.24 23.63 -12.67
N ARG A 450 -8.31 22.46 -12.02
CA ARG A 450 -9.43 21.52 -12.14
C ARG A 450 -10.63 22.07 -11.38
N CYS A 451 -11.61 22.59 -12.12
CA CYS A 451 -12.78 23.23 -11.52
C CYS A 451 -14.10 22.62 -12.01
N GLU A 452 -15.11 22.76 -11.16
CA GLU A 452 -16.52 22.50 -11.47
C GLU A 452 -17.35 23.73 -11.16
N ALA A 453 -18.50 23.87 -11.80
CA ALA A 453 -19.41 24.98 -11.55
C ALA A 453 -20.85 24.49 -11.37
N ALA A 454 -21.60 25.16 -10.49
CA ALA A 454 -22.97 24.83 -10.15
C ALA A 454 -23.94 25.83 -10.79
N TYR A 455 -24.28 25.60 -12.05
CA TYR A 455 -25.24 26.45 -12.80
C TYR A 455 -26.69 25.94 -12.71
N GLU A 456 -26.91 24.78 -12.10
CA GLU A 456 -28.25 24.24 -11.88
C GLU A 456 -29.09 25.19 -11.03
N ASP A 457 -30.44 25.17 -11.25
CA ASP A 457 -31.39 25.92 -10.45
C ASP A 457 -31.61 25.24 -9.09
N ALA A 458 -30.70 25.49 -8.17
CA ALA A 458 -30.72 24.97 -6.81
C ALA A 458 -30.34 26.05 -5.79
N ASN A 459 -30.72 25.83 -4.54
CA ASN A 459 -30.36 26.72 -3.46
C ASN A 459 -28.83 26.78 -3.25
N MET A 460 -28.28 27.97 -3.09
CA MET A 460 -26.84 28.20 -2.84
C MET A 460 -26.28 27.29 -1.71
N LYS A 461 -27.06 27.10 -0.63
CA LYS A 461 -26.63 26.26 0.49
C LYS A 461 -26.48 24.79 0.08
N GLU A 462 -27.36 24.31 -0.81
CA GLU A 462 -27.28 22.93 -1.35
C GLU A 462 -26.08 22.77 -2.25
N LYS A 463 -25.80 23.73 -3.13
CA LYS A 463 -24.63 23.76 -4.00
C LYS A 463 -23.32 23.73 -3.17
N ILE A 464 -23.22 24.59 -2.16
CA ILE A 464 -22.06 24.62 -1.24
C ILE A 464 -21.96 23.29 -0.48
N LYS A 465 -23.07 22.73 0.02
CA LYS A 465 -23.09 21.45 0.72
C LYS A 465 -22.58 20.31 -0.16
N LYS A 466 -22.98 20.27 -1.43
CA LYS A 466 -22.48 19.30 -2.41
C LYS A 466 -20.95 19.29 -2.46
N TYR A 467 -20.34 20.45 -2.71
CA TYR A 467 -18.88 20.56 -2.83
C TYR A 467 -18.12 20.38 -1.50
N LYS A 468 -18.74 20.78 -0.38
CA LYS A 468 -18.20 20.43 0.95
C LYS A 468 -18.19 18.91 1.19
N THR A 469 -19.23 18.20 0.75
CA THR A 469 -19.29 16.73 0.84
C THR A 469 -18.23 16.08 -0.06
N MET A 470 -18.00 16.64 -1.25
CA MET A 470 -16.93 16.22 -2.17
C MET A 470 -15.53 16.65 -1.69
N LYS A 471 -15.44 17.37 -0.57
CA LYS A 471 -14.18 17.83 0.05
C LYS A 471 -13.33 18.71 -0.87
N VAL A 472 -13.97 19.49 -1.71
CA VAL A 472 -13.30 20.45 -2.60
C VAL A 472 -12.51 21.47 -1.78
N PRO A 473 -11.22 21.75 -2.10
CA PRO A 473 -10.36 22.69 -1.36
C PRO A 473 -10.94 24.09 -1.22
N TYR A 474 -11.35 24.70 -2.35
CA TYR A 474 -11.89 26.05 -2.39
C TYR A 474 -13.26 26.07 -3.07
N ILE A 475 -14.23 26.71 -2.43
CA ILE A 475 -15.55 26.95 -3.01
C ILE A 475 -15.71 28.45 -3.19
N ILE A 476 -15.66 28.90 -4.44
CA ILE A 476 -15.86 30.31 -4.84
C ILE A 476 -17.36 30.58 -4.92
N VAL A 477 -17.78 31.65 -4.28
CA VAL A 477 -19.12 32.20 -4.41
C VAL A 477 -19.05 33.51 -5.19
N VAL A 478 -19.88 33.66 -6.20
CA VAL A 478 -19.94 34.88 -7.03
C VAL A 478 -21.34 35.45 -7.07
N GLY A 479 -21.41 36.74 -6.79
CA GLY A 479 -22.64 37.55 -6.82
C GLY A 479 -22.43 38.85 -7.59
N ALA A 480 -23.33 39.79 -7.41
CA ALA A 480 -23.27 41.08 -8.11
C ALA A 480 -22.02 41.90 -7.75
N LYS A 481 -21.60 41.88 -6.48
CA LYS A 481 -20.40 42.61 -6.03
C LYS A 481 -19.13 42.05 -6.61
N GLU A 482 -19.01 40.72 -6.63
CA GLU A 482 -17.87 40.03 -7.19
C GLU A 482 -17.79 40.27 -8.71
N ALA A 483 -18.94 40.26 -9.41
CA ALA A 483 -18.99 40.54 -10.85
C ALA A 483 -18.58 41.97 -11.18
N GLU A 484 -19.04 42.96 -10.40
CA GLU A 484 -18.69 44.38 -10.57
C GLU A 484 -17.21 44.64 -10.25
N GLY A 485 -16.72 44.06 -9.14
CA GLY A 485 -15.34 44.24 -8.66
C GLY A 485 -14.30 43.33 -9.36
N LYS A 486 -14.70 42.38 -10.20
CA LYS A 486 -13.85 41.32 -10.75
C LYS A 486 -13.11 40.54 -9.66
N THR A 487 -13.78 40.28 -8.55
CA THR A 487 -13.28 39.60 -7.38
C THR A 487 -14.00 38.27 -7.18
N VAL A 488 -13.55 37.49 -6.19
CA VAL A 488 -14.18 36.25 -5.75
C VAL A 488 -14.31 36.23 -4.23
N SER A 489 -15.35 35.54 -3.73
CA SER A 489 -15.49 35.22 -2.31
C SER A 489 -15.26 33.73 -2.11
N ILE A 490 -14.35 33.33 -1.22
CA ILE A 490 -13.80 31.99 -1.13
C ILE A 490 -14.16 31.37 0.21
N ASN A 491 -14.75 30.17 0.19
CA ASN A 491 -14.86 29.30 1.35
C ASN A 491 -13.74 28.29 1.32
N ILE A 492 -12.94 28.22 2.38
CA ILE A 492 -11.79 27.35 2.50
C ILE A 492 -12.19 26.08 3.23
N ARG A 493 -11.85 24.91 2.68
CA ARG A 493 -12.11 23.61 3.29
C ARG A 493 -11.44 23.50 4.67
N GLY A 494 -12.15 22.91 5.63
CA GLY A 494 -11.61 22.63 6.98
C GLY A 494 -11.64 23.83 7.93
N THR A 495 -12.03 25.01 7.43
CA THR A 495 -12.13 26.23 8.24
C THR A 495 -13.53 26.82 8.18
N ASN A 496 -13.83 27.75 9.09
CA ASN A 496 -15.00 28.63 9.00
C ASN A 496 -14.64 30.00 8.39
N LYS A 497 -13.39 30.15 7.94
CA LYS A 497 -12.93 31.40 7.30
C LYS A 497 -13.54 31.54 5.92
N GLN A 498 -13.87 32.74 5.58
CA GLN A 498 -14.24 33.18 4.24
C GLN A 498 -13.38 34.38 3.89
N LEU A 499 -12.73 34.30 2.73
CA LEU A 499 -12.06 35.46 2.14
C LEU A 499 -13.05 36.16 1.22
N HIS A 500 -13.13 37.49 1.30
CA HIS A 500 -14.07 38.30 0.53
C HIS A 500 -13.34 39.32 -0.33
N ASN A 501 -13.89 39.58 -1.51
CA ASN A 501 -13.38 40.57 -2.45
C ASN A 501 -11.92 40.36 -2.88
N ILE A 502 -11.51 39.11 -2.99
CA ILE A 502 -10.17 38.75 -3.47
C ILE A 502 -10.13 38.98 -4.99
N PRO A 503 -9.18 39.75 -5.52
CA PRO A 503 -8.97 39.86 -6.97
C PRO A 503 -8.77 38.45 -7.59
N LEU A 504 -9.39 38.22 -8.74
CA LEU A 504 -9.30 36.88 -9.36
C LEU A 504 -7.87 36.50 -9.69
N ASP A 505 -7.06 37.47 -10.13
CA ASP A 505 -5.63 37.21 -10.47
C ASP A 505 -4.83 36.78 -9.24
N GLU A 506 -5.05 37.44 -8.07
CA GLU A 506 -4.43 37.09 -6.79
C GLU A 506 -4.82 35.67 -6.35
N PHE A 507 -6.08 35.27 -6.56
CA PHE A 507 -6.51 33.91 -6.27
C PHE A 507 -5.85 32.88 -7.22
N LEU A 508 -5.63 33.23 -8.49
CA LEU A 508 -4.92 32.37 -9.44
C LEU A 508 -3.46 32.17 -9.02
N ASP A 509 -2.80 33.23 -8.55
CA ASP A 509 -1.42 33.17 -8.04
C ASP A 509 -1.33 32.24 -6.81
N ILE A 510 -2.28 32.33 -5.87
CA ILE A 510 -2.38 31.40 -4.73
C ILE A 510 -2.52 29.95 -5.21
N CYS A 511 -3.36 29.69 -6.20
CA CYS A 511 -3.55 28.35 -6.76
C CYS A 511 -2.28 27.81 -7.42
N ASP A 512 -1.55 28.67 -8.13
CA ASP A 512 -0.29 28.29 -8.78
C ASP A 512 0.80 27.97 -7.76
N GLU A 513 0.95 28.79 -6.72
CA GLU A 513 1.88 28.56 -5.62
C GLU A 513 1.60 27.21 -4.91
N LEU A 514 0.34 26.93 -4.57
CA LEU A 514 -0.05 25.67 -3.96
C LEU A 514 0.23 24.45 -4.85
N ARG A 515 0.13 24.61 -6.16
CA ARG A 515 0.40 23.56 -7.13
C ARG A 515 1.90 23.34 -7.30
N GLU A 516 2.68 24.39 -7.50
CA GLU A 516 4.12 24.33 -7.73
C GLU A 516 4.87 23.79 -6.51
N ASN A 517 4.52 24.28 -5.32
CA ASN A 517 5.13 23.83 -4.07
C ASN A 517 4.54 22.50 -3.56
N ARG A 518 3.57 21.90 -4.24
CA ARG A 518 2.85 20.69 -3.78
C ARG A 518 2.41 20.78 -2.32
N SER A 519 1.93 21.94 -1.91
CA SER A 519 1.60 22.26 -0.51
C SER A 519 0.53 21.32 0.04
N LEU A 520 0.77 20.81 1.27
CA LEU A 520 -0.21 19.99 2.00
C LEU A 520 -1.30 20.83 2.65
N GLN A 521 -0.98 22.07 3.00
CA GLN A 521 -1.90 23.03 3.62
C GLN A 521 -2.53 23.95 2.57
N LEU A 522 -3.76 24.39 2.85
CA LEU A 522 -4.41 25.42 2.06
C LEU A 522 -4.02 26.81 2.59
N THR A 523 -3.88 27.78 1.72
CA THR A 523 -3.68 29.18 2.11
C THR A 523 -4.98 29.73 2.71
N GLU A 524 -4.89 30.28 3.91
CA GLU A 524 -6.03 30.84 4.67
C GLU A 524 -6.02 32.37 4.68
N GLU A 525 -5.02 33.00 4.09
CA GLU A 525 -4.82 34.44 3.96
C GLU A 525 -4.44 34.76 2.51
N ALA A 526 -4.97 35.85 2.01
CA ALA A 526 -4.65 36.38 0.68
C ALA A 526 -3.79 37.61 0.79
#